data_10efa6674891d703daca2c7c129ce08b
#
_entry.id   10efa6674891d703daca2c7c129ce08b
#
_cell.length_a   1.000
_cell.length_b   1.000
_cell.length_c   1.000
_cell.angle_alpha   90.00
_cell.angle_beta   90.00
_cell.angle_gamma   90.00
#
_symmetry.space_group_name_H-M   'P 1'
#
loop_
_entity.id
_entity.type
_entity.pdbx_description
1 polymer ?
#
loop_
_entity_poly.entity_id
_entity_poly.type
_entity_poly.pdbx_seq_one_letter_code
_entity_poly.pdbx_strand_id
1 'polypeptide(L)'
;MGKYGLKPSVTCVRINLVLIIIIILCSFFSVMDLSAQEVKDLINRHSIWHYNDQGHDLGTTWVTEDYSTSEWEYGAGKFGYGEDDISTELFYGNDPADKTITYYFRKKFYLPDPEKYNSIEIELLRDDGAVVYLNEQKILLSNMPEKTGFDVLALTSTGGEDESRYYSYSLSAADLIEGENTLAVEIHQADPASTDLGFDMALSASERFPKTVIINEVYATNHSTFIEGDFNQFSDLIELYNVSDEQQDISGYFLSDDPSETEKWRIPNNIKLGPGEFVLFYADNRDTLRHTNFQLSSNGEI
;
A
#
# COMPACT_ATOMS: atom_id res chain seq x y z
N MET A 1 -2.45 18.38 93.58
CA MET A 1 -3.24 17.48 92.71
C MET A 1 -3.43 18.15 91.40
N GLY A 2 -2.61 17.93 90.44
CA GLY A 2 -2.63 18.51 89.08
C GLY A 2 -2.64 17.40 88.05
N LYS A 3 -3.69 17.32 87.30
CA LYS A 3 -3.84 16.43 86.15
C LYS A 3 -3.22 17.09 84.89
N TYR A 4 -2.15 16.55 84.37
CA TYR A 4 -1.62 16.92 83.07
C TYR A 4 -2.27 16.04 82.00
N GLY A 5 -3.05 16.68 81.15
CA GLY A 5 -3.62 16.03 79.95
C GLY A 5 -2.69 16.28 78.76
N LEU A 6 -2.17 15.22 78.17
CA LEU A 6 -1.42 15.30 76.88
C LEU A 6 -2.45 15.35 75.72
N LYS A 7 -2.35 16.37 74.90
CA LYS A 7 -3.08 16.44 73.62
C LYS A 7 -2.24 15.76 72.53
N PRO A 8 -2.84 14.93 71.72
CA PRO A 8 -2.13 14.36 70.55
C PRO A 8 -2.01 15.43 69.45
N SER A 9 -0.82 15.65 68.95
CA SER A 9 -0.57 16.50 67.77
C SER A 9 -0.95 15.68 66.52
N VAL A 10 -1.93 16.13 65.78
CA VAL A 10 -2.27 15.61 64.47
C VAL A 10 -1.35 16.26 63.44
N THR A 11 -0.32 15.52 62.99
CA THR A 11 0.51 15.95 61.89
C THR A 11 -0.24 15.72 60.59
N CYS A 12 -0.79 16.76 60.02
CA CYS A 12 -1.45 16.72 58.72
C CYS A 12 -0.39 16.54 57.59
N VAL A 13 -0.28 15.35 57.06
CA VAL A 13 0.55 15.08 55.88
C VAL A 13 -0.23 15.64 54.67
N ARG A 14 0.17 16.81 54.22
CA ARG A 14 -0.28 17.32 52.91
C ARG A 14 0.40 16.49 51.84
N ILE A 15 -0.24 15.41 51.37
CA ILE A 15 0.11 14.75 50.16
C ILE A 15 -0.19 15.69 49.01
N ASN A 16 0.83 16.05 48.23
CA ASN A 16 0.70 16.99 47.14
C ASN A 16 -0.24 16.40 46.07
N LEU A 17 -1.46 16.94 46.04
CA LEU A 17 -2.52 16.57 45.06
C LEU A 17 -2.05 16.72 43.62
N VAL A 18 -1.05 17.57 43.38
CA VAL A 18 -0.43 17.80 42.06
C VAL A 18 0.33 16.57 41.55
N LEU A 19 0.97 15.76 42.41
CA LEU A 19 1.71 14.57 42.00
C LEU A 19 0.77 13.42 41.59
N ILE A 20 -0.41 13.34 42.22
CA ILE A 20 -1.41 12.32 41.87
C ILE A 20 -2.10 12.64 40.55
N ILE A 21 -2.31 13.93 40.25
CA ILE A 21 -2.88 14.38 38.97
C ILE A 21 -1.90 14.13 37.81
N ILE A 22 -0.59 14.27 38.00
CA ILE A 22 0.42 13.98 36.98
C ILE A 22 0.51 12.46 36.70
N ILE A 23 0.39 11.62 37.72
CA ILE A 23 0.40 10.14 37.56
C ILE A 23 -0.87 9.64 36.86
N ILE A 24 -2.03 10.27 37.12
CA ILE A 24 -3.30 9.93 36.46
C ILE A 24 -3.33 10.47 35.00
N LEU A 25 -2.69 11.60 34.71
CA LEU A 25 -2.55 12.13 33.35
C LEU A 25 -1.55 11.32 32.50
N CYS A 26 -0.53 10.71 33.10
CA CYS A 26 0.38 9.79 32.38
C CYS A 26 -0.22 8.41 32.07
N SER A 27 -1.29 7.98 32.76
CA SER A 27 -1.95 6.70 32.49
C SER A 27 -3.07 6.80 31.45
N PHE A 28 -3.38 7.97 30.90
CA PHE A 28 -4.38 8.19 29.84
C PHE A 28 -3.76 8.52 28.46
N PHE A 29 -2.44 8.48 28.34
CA PHE A 29 -1.84 8.26 27.02
C PHE A 29 -1.84 6.75 26.77
N SER A 30 -3.02 6.17 26.48
CA SER A 30 -3.04 5.01 25.63
C SER A 30 -2.41 5.45 24.32
N VAL A 31 -1.22 4.95 24.08
CA VAL A 31 -0.62 4.94 22.75
C VAL A 31 -1.72 4.41 21.84
N MET A 32 -2.33 5.26 21.02
CA MET A 32 -2.97 4.79 19.83
C MET A 32 -1.81 4.17 19.04
N ASP A 33 -1.64 2.86 19.11
CA ASP A 33 -0.98 2.13 18.05
C ASP A 33 -1.84 2.38 16.80
N LEU A 34 -1.54 3.48 16.15
CA LEU A 34 -1.79 3.62 14.73
C LEU A 34 -0.87 2.59 14.13
N SER A 35 -1.33 1.36 13.96
CA SER A 35 -0.58 0.35 13.25
C SER A 35 -0.43 0.88 11.82
N ALA A 36 0.67 1.59 11.60
CA ALA A 36 1.05 1.96 10.25
C ALA A 36 1.13 0.65 9.46
N GLN A 37 0.53 0.63 8.27
CA GLN A 37 0.66 -0.48 7.35
C GLN A 37 2.14 -0.83 7.24
N GLU A 38 2.52 -2.06 7.58
CA GLU A 38 3.90 -2.48 7.46
C GLU A 38 4.26 -2.58 5.98
N VAL A 39 5.26 -1.82 5.58
CA VAL A 39 5.79 -1.80 4.21
C VAL A 39 7.11 -2.53 4.21
N LYS A 40 7.22 -3.54 3.38
CA LYS A 40 8.44 -4.32 3.19
C LYS A 40 9.11 -3.95 1.89
N ASP A 41 10.34 -3.47 1.97
CA ASP A 41 11.17 -3.29 0.78
C ASP A 41 11.61 -4.66 0.25
N LEU A 42 11.25 -4.93 -1.00
CA LEU A 42 11.63 -6.13 -1.76
C LEU A 42 12.84 -5.88 -2.64
N ILE A 43 12.88 -4.72 -3.29
CA ILE A 43 14.00 -4.24 -4.12
C ILE A 43 14.20 -2.75 -3.83
N ASN A 44 15.39 -2.37 -3.41
CA ASN A 44 15.75 -0.97 -3.19
C ASN A 44 16.21 -0.28 -4.48
N ARG A 45 16.08 1.04 -4.55
CA ARG A 45 16.74 1.84 -5.59
C ARG A 45 18.24 1.53 -5.60
N HIS A 46 18.87 1.67 -6.74
CA HIS A 46 20.29 1.40 -6.96
C HIS A 46 20.71 -0.04 -6.67
N SER A 47 19.76 -0.98 -6.69
CA SER A 47 20.04 -2.42 -6.57
C SER A 47 20.84 -2.94 -7.76
N ILE A 48 21.49 -4.08 -7.56
CA ILE A 48 22.18 -4.81 -8.64
C ILE A 48 21.13 -5.60 -9.44
N TRP A 49 21.18 -5.48 -10.77
CA TRP A 49 20.37 -6.21 -11.72
C TRP A 49 21.27 -6.95 -12.71
N HIS A 50 20.76 -8.05 -13.27
CA HIS A 50 21.27 -8.56 -14.53
C HIS A 50 20.66 -7.77 -15.68
N TYR A 51 21.47 -7.42 -16.69
CA TYR A 51 21.00 -6.67 -17.84
C TYR A 51 21.56 -7.20 -19.17
N ASN A 52 20.82 -6.94 -20.25
CA ASN A 52 21.23 -7.24 -21.61
C ASN A 52 21.01 -5.98 -22.47
N ASP A 53 22.10 -5.44 -22.99
CA ASP A 53 22.19 -4.22 -23.80
C ASP A 53 22.71 -4.51 -25.22
N GLN A 54 22.68 -5.80 -25.64
CA GLN A 54 23.29 -6.24 -26.91
C GLN A 54 22.42 -5.94 -28.15
N GLY A 55 21.25 -5.34 -27.98
CA GLY A 55 20.35 -4.98 -29.07
C GLY A 55 19.80 -6.18 -29.86
N HIS A 56 19.48 -7.29 -29.17
CA HIS A 56 18.92 -8.48 -29.79
C HIS A 56 17.50 -8.74 -29.28
N ASP A 57 16.61 -9.20 -30.17
CA ASP A 57 15.29 -9.68 -29.77
C ASP A 57 15.40 -10.98 -28.97
N LEU A 58 15.03 -10.94 -27.71
CA LEU A 58 15.02 -12.09 -26.80
C LEU A 58 13.72 -12.89 -26.88
N GLY A 59 12.76 -12.48 -27.72
CA GLY A 59 11.45 -13.09 -27.84
C GLY A 59 10.61 -12.91 -26.58
N THR A 60 9.90 -13.96 -26.16
CA THR A 60 9.00 -13.91 -24.99
C THR A 60 9.46 -14.77 -23.81
N THR A 61 10.52 -15.56 -23.98
CA THR A 61 10.96 -16.50 -22.93
C THR A 61 11.88 -15.86 -21.89
N TRP A 62 12.42 -14.69 -22.16
CA TRP A 62 13.35 -14.01 -21.25
C TRP A 62 12.69 -13.58 -19.93
N VAL A 63 11.35 -13.53 -19.83
CA VAL A 63 10.60 -13.21 -18.60
C VAL A 63 10.35 -14.44 -17.74
N THR A 64 10.55 -15.67 -18.25
CA THR A 64 10.25 -16.92 -17.52
C THR A 64 11.22 -17.17 -16.37
N GLU A 65 10.76 -17.86 -15.32
CA GLU A 65 11.56 -18.18 -14.15
C GLU A 65 12.87 -18.90 -14.50
N ASP A 66 12.79 -19.89 -15.39
CA ASP A 66 13.90 -20.77 -15.80
C ASP A 66 14.89 -20.10 -16.76
N TYR A 67 14.63 -18.88 -17.23
CA TYR A 67 15.51 -18.22 -18.18
C TYR A 67 16.87 -17.94 -17.57
N SER A 68 17.96 -18.41 -18.24
CA SER A 68 19.32 -18.21 -17.76
C SER A 68 19.87 -16.82 -18.11
N THR A 69 20.34 -16.13 -17.09
CA THR A 69 21.06 -14.86 -17.24
C THR A 69 22.59 -15.03 -17.18
N SER A 70 23.12 -16.25 -17.38
CA SER A 70 24.56 -16.54 -17.26
C SER A 70 25.43 -15.78 -18.30
N GLU A 71 24.84 -15.37 -19.42
CA GLU A 71 25.49 -14.59 -20.46
C GLU A 71 25.17 -13.07 -20.35
N TRP A 72 24.40 -12.66 -19.35
CA TRP A 72 24.09 -11.27 -19.13
C TRP A 72 25.13 -10.61 -18.23
N GLU A 73 25.35 -9.34 -18.42
CA GLU A 73 26.12 -8.51 -17.51
C GLU A 73 25.31 -8.23 -16.23
N TYR A 74 25.95 -7.65 -15.23
CA TYR A 74 25.30 -7.20 -14.01
C TYR A 74 25.91 -5.89 -13.53
N GLY A 75 25.08 -5.02 -12.95
CA GLY A 75 25.50 -3.71 -12.45
C GLY A 75 24.50 -3.14 -11.46
N ALA A 76 24.83 -2.01 -10.88
CA ALA A 76 23.95 -1.27 -9.96
C ALA A 76 23.18 -0.19 -10.73
N GLY A 77 21.90 0.05 -10.36
CA GLY A 77 21.16 1.23 -10.84
C GLY A 77 21.80 2.54 -10.32
N LYS A 78 21.66 3.66 -10.99
CA LYS A 78 20.98 3.98 -12.23
C LYS A 78 21.77 3.40 -13.40
N PHE A 79 21.09 2.74 -14.31
CA PHE A 79 21.63 2.27 -15.57
C PHE A 79 21.32 3.30 -16.67
N GLY A 80 22.15 3.38 -17.70
CA GLY A 80 21.89 4.24 -18.84
C GLY A 80 23.13 4.76 -19.54
N TYR A 81 22.97 5.84 -20.25
CA TYR A 81 24.03 6.64 -20.85
C TYR A 81 23.56 8.07 -21.06
N GLY A 82 24.51 9.00 -21.27
CA GLY A 82 24.23 10.39 -21.62
C GLY A 82 23.98 11.33 -20.44
N GLU A 83 23.91 10.82 -19.20
CA GLU A 83 23.71 11.59 -17.97
C GLU A 83 24.88 11.43 -16.98
N ASP A 84 25.06 12.43 -16.11
CA ASP A 84 26.19 12.47 -15.16
C ASP A 84 26.04 11.50 -13.97
N ASP A 85 24.83 11.06 -13.62
CA ASP A 85 24.53 10.24 -12.44
C ASP A 85 24.37 8.73 -12.73
N ILE A 86 24.75 8.28 -13.91
CA ILE A 86 24.75 6.87 -14.30
C ILE A 86 25.80 6.09 -13.48
N SER A 87 25.33 5.00 -12.84
CA SER A 87 26.19 4.07 -12.09
C SER A 87 26.71 2.93 -12.98
N THR A 88 25.88 2.46 -13.90
CA THR A 88 26.22 1.42 -14.87
C THR A 88 25.93 1.93 -16.27
N GLU A 89 26.98 2.13 -17.04
CA GLU A 89 26.86 2.58 -18.44
C GLU A 89 26.47 1.42 -19.35
N LEU A 90 25.44 1.64 -20.17
CA LEU A 90 24.91 0.66 -21.12
C LEU A 90 25.52 0.86 -22.52
N PHE A 91 25.73 -0.25 -23.20
CA PHE A 91 26.14 -0.24 -24.61
C PHE A 91 24.94 0.03 -25.51
N TYR A 92 24.98 1.09 -26.28
CA TYR A 92 23.89 1.50 -27.18
C TYR A 92 24.08 1.12 -28.65
N GLY A 93 25.10 0.33 -28.95
CA GLY A 93 25.48 0.01 -30.34
C GLY A 93 26.66 0.83 -30.84
N ASN A 94 26.98 0.67 -32.13
CA ASN A 94 28.15 1.34 -32.75
C ASN A 94 27.79 2.63 -33.50
N ASP A 95 26.51 2.87 -33.76
CA ASP A 95 26.03 4.06 -34.48
C ASP A 95 25.25 4.97 -33.51
N PRO A 96 25.75 6.15 -33.18
CA PRO A 96 25.06 7.09 -32.31
C PRO A 96 23.78 7.68 -32.92
N ALA A 97 23.52 7.48 -34.22
CA ALA A 97 22.29 7.90 -34.88
C ALA A 97 21.27 6.76 -35.01
N ASP A 98 21.64 5.51 -34.66
CA ASP A 98 20.80 4.33 -34.73
C ASP A 98 21.13 3.39 -33.55
N LYS A 99 20.74 3.82 -32.36
CA LYS A 99 20.99 3.12 -31.09
C LYS A 99 20.01 2.00 -30.84
N THR A 100 20.39 1.10 -29.95
CA THR A 100 19.52 0.05 -29.41
C THR A 100 18.23 0.68 -28.86
N ILE A 101 17.08 0.16 -29.31
CA ILE A 101 15.75 0.63 -28.86
C ILE A 101 15.38 0.01 -27.51
N THR A 102 15.66 -1.29 -27.32
CA THR A 102 15.17 -2.05 -26.18
C THR A 102 16.31 -2.64 -25.37
N TYR A 103 16.25 -2.43 -24.06
CA TYR A 103 17.17 -2.93 -23.05
C TYR A 103 16.41 -3.80 -22.08
N TYR A 104 17.03 -4.90 -21.63
CA TYR A 104 16.39 -5.88 -20.76
C TYR A 104 17.07 -5.96 -19.41
N PHE A 105 16.28 -6.03 -18.35
CA PHE A 105 16.74 -6.12 -16.97
C PHE A 105 16.01 -7.24 -16.25
N ARG A 106 16.74 -7.98 -15.40
CA ARG A 106 16.15 -9.03 -14.56
C ARG A 106 16.72 -8.98 -13.14
N LYS A 107 15.85 -9.20 -12.18
CA LYS A 107 16.21 -9.34 -10.78
C LYS A 107 15.32 -10.36 -10.09
N LYS A 108 15.92 -11.20 -9.26
CA LYS A 108 15.20 -12.14 -8.41
C LYS A 108 15.18 -11.65 -6.96
N PHE A 109 14.10 -11.93 -6.26
CA PHE A 109 13.95 -11.68 -4.82
C PHE A 109 13.14 -12.80 -4.18
N TYR A 110 13.35 -13.02 -2.87
CA TYR A 110 12.72 -14.10 -2.12
C TYR A 110 11.63 -13.57 -1.20
N LEU A 111 10.44 -14.19 -1.23
CA LEU A 111 9.29 -13.84 -0.41
C LEU A 111 8.67 -15.11 0.20
N PRO A 112 8.73 -15.31 1.54
CA PRO A 112 8.21 -16.52 2.16
C PRO A 112 6.69 -16.58 2.28
N ASP A 113 6.03 -15.42 2.48
CA ASP A 113 4.60 -15.34 2.81
C ASP A 113 3.90 -14.27 1.95
N PRO A 114 3.66 -14.51 0.65
CA PRO A 114 3.08 -13.49 -0.26
C PRO A 114 1.66 -13.09 0.12
N GLU A 115 0.88 -13.98 0.72
CA GLU A 115 -0.49 -13.73 1.17
C GLU A 115 -0.63 -12.67 2.26
N LYS A 116 0.46 -12.31 2.93
CA LYS A 116 0.48 -11.18 3.87
C LYS A 116 0.27 -9.83 3.18
N TYR A 117 0.54 -9.75 1.89
CA TYR A 117 0.54 -8.49 1.15
C TYR A 117 -0.72 -8.35 0.30
N ASN A 118 -1.24 -7.13 0.20
CA ASN A 118 -2.40 -6.80 -0.65
C ASN A 118 -2.03 -5.92 -1.83
N SER A 119 -0.97 -5.15 -1.72
CA SER A 119 -0.50 -4.26 -2.77
C SER A 119 1.02 -4.23 -2.84
N ILE A 120 1.52 -3.90 -4.02
CA ILE A 120 2.91 -3.56 -4.26
C ILE A 120 2.98 -2.12 -4.76
N GLU A 121 4.05 -1.44 -4.42
CA GLU A 121 4.40 -0.13 -4.98
C GLU A 121 5.70 -0.23 -5.74
N ILE A 122 5.65 0.23 -6.99
CA ILE A 122 6.79 0.35 -7.89
C ILE A 122 7.18 1.81 -7.96
N GLU A 123 8.42 2.12 -7.65
CA GLU A 123 9.04 3.40 -7.97
C GLU A 123 9.97 3.18 -9.18
N LEU A 124 9.60 3.71 -10.31
CA LEU A 124 10.26 3.47 -11.60
C LEU A 124 10.84 4.75 -12.16
N LEU A 125 12.17 4.82 -12.29
CA LEU A 125 12.84 5.77 -13.13
C LEU A 125 13.01 5.13 -14.51
N ARG A 126 12.48 5.77 -15.54
CA ARG A 126 12.57 5.31 -16.93
C ARG A 126 12.72 6.48 -17.87
N ASP A 127 13.56 6.30 -18.86
CA ASP A 127 13.77 7.19 -19.99
C ASP A 127 13.99 6.33 -21.25
N ASP A 128 13.01 6.22 -22.18
CA ASP A 128 11.70 6.90 -22.27
C ASP A 128 10.51 6.08 -21.75
N GLY A 129 10.42 4.82 -22.13
CA GLY A 129 9.32 3.92 -21.84
C GLY A 129 9.74 2.65 -21.11
N ALA A 130 8.81 2.00 -20.41
CA ALA A 130 9.08 0.74 -19.74
C ALA A 130 7.91 -0.23 -19.79
N VAL A 131 8.23 -1.53 -19.82
CA VAL A 131 7.32 -2.64 -19.58
C VAL A 131 7.83 -3.44 -18.40
N VAL A 132 6.99 -3.68 -17.40
CA VAL A 132 7.37 -4.42 -16.19
C VAL A 132 6.59 -5.71 -16.11
N TYR A 133 7.31 -6.80 -15.83
CA TYR A 133 6.77 -8.14 -15.64
C TYR A 133 7.12 -8.66 -14.25
N LEU A 134 6.17 -9.25 -13.56
CA LEU A 134 6.37 -9.98 -12.31
C LEU A 134 5.92 -11.42 -12.52
N ASN A 135 6.82 -12.39 -12.29
CA ASN A 135 6.53 -13.81 -12.47
C ASN A 135 5.84 -14.12 -13.81
N GLU A 136 6.44 -13.63 -14.91
CA GLU A 136 5.96 -13.79 -16.29
C GLU A 136 4.74 -12.93 -16.66
N GLN A 137 4.01 -12.38 -15.68
CA GLN A 137 2.83 -11.55 -15.92
C GLN A 137 3.25 -10.11 -16.19
N LYS A 138 2.71 -9.52 -17.27
CA LYS A 138 2.87 -8.09 -17.55
C LYS A 138 2.01 -7.31 -16.56
N ILE A 139 2.65 -6.58 -15.64
CA ILE A 139 1.96 -5.86 -14.57
C ILE A 139 1.90 -4.34 -14.81
N LEU A 140 2.78 -3.79 -15.65
CA LEU A 140 2.84 -2.34 -15.87
C LEU A 140 3.30 -2.00 -17.29
N LEU A 141 2.63 -1.02 -17.90
CA LEU A 141 3.07 -0.28 -19.06
C LEU A 141 3.23 1.20 -18.67
N SER A 142 4.44 1.73 -18.80
CA SER A 142 4.74 3.14 -18.54
C SER A 142 5.27 3.79 -19.81
N ASN A 143 4.52 4.74 -20.37
CA ASN A 143 4.84 5.41 -21.65
C ASN A 143 5.03 4.45 -22.83
N MET A 144 4.32 3.31 -22.82
CA MET A 144 4.38 2.30 -23.88
C MET A 144 3.01 2.07 -24.48
N PRO A 145 2.94 1.72 -25.79
CA PRO A 145 1.68 1.26 -26.39
C PRO A 145 1.26 -0.10 -25.82
N GLU A 146 -0.02 -0.44 -25.95
CA GLU A 146 -0.57 -1.72 -25.46
C GLU A 146 0.14 -2.95 -26.06
N LYS A 147 0.44 -2.90 -27.37
CA LYS A 147 1.22 -3.92 -28.05
C LYS A 147 2.69 -3.56 -27.98
N THR A 148 3.45 -4.32 -27.22
CA THR A 148 4.90 -4.20 -27.04
C THR A 148 5.68 -5.23 -27.85
N GLY A 149 6.97 -5.01 -28.05
CA GLY A 149 7.91 -5.90 -28.74
C GLY A 149 9.26 -5.23 -28.86
N PHE A 150 10.29 -5.98 -29.24
CA PHE A 150 11.68 -5.57 -29.25
C PHE A 150 11.97 -4.22 -29.96
N ASP A 151 11.33 -3.97 -31.11
CA ASP A 151 11.52 -2.77 -31.93
C ASP A 151 10.42 -1.72 -31.74
N VAL A 152 9.59 -1.86 -30.69
CA VAL A 152 8.51 -0.92 -30.42
C VAL A 152 9.04 0.27 -29.62
N LEU A 153 8.90 1.46 -30.18
CA LEU A 153 9.29 2.70 -29.54
C LEU A 153 8.33 3.10 -28.40
N ALA A 154 8.83 3.81 -27.41
CA ALA A 154 8.01 4.50 -26.43
C ALA A 154 7.10 5.54 -27.10
N LEU A 155 6.00 5.90 -26.44
CA LEU A 155 4.98 6.81 -26.99
C LEU A 155 5.48 8.24 -27.14
N THR A 156 6.32 8.69 -26.21
CA THR A 156 6.88 10.05 -26.17
C THR A 156 8.27 10.03 -25.56
N SER A 157 9.13 10.95 -25.96
CA SER A 157 10.40 11.16 -25.29
C SER A 157 10.20 11.76 -23.90
N THR A 158 11.00 11.31 -22.94
CA THR A 158 11.16 11.93 -21.63
C THR A 158 12.16 13.09 -21.76
N GLY A 159 12.08 14.11 -20.90
CA GLY A 159 13.00 15.24 -21.00
C GLY A 159 12.96 16.15 -19.78
N GLY A 160 14.06 16.84 -19.49
CA GLY A 160 14.18 17.81 -18.41
C GLY A 160 14.11 17.19 -17.01
N GLU A 161 13.24 17.69 -16.13
CA GLU A 161 13.12 17.19 -14.76
C GLU A 161 12.55 15.76 -14.69
N ASP A 162 11.87 15.29 -15.73
CA ASP A 162 11.27 13.96 -15.78
C ASP A 162 12.31 12.84 -16.01
N GLU A 163 13.51 13.13 -16.52
CA GLU A 163 14.63 12.18 -16.75
C GLU A 163 15.18 11.59 -15.42
N SER A 164 15.08 12.35 -14.34
CA SER A 164 15.51 11.91 -12.99
C SER A 164 14.35 11.56 -12.06
N ARG A 165 13.12 11.53 -12.60
CA ARG A 165 11.91 11.31 -11.81
C ARG A 165 11.61 9.83 -11.63
N TYR A 166 11.32 9.44 -10.38
CA TYR A 166 10.69 8.15 -10.08
C TYR A 166 9.17 8.29 -10.14
N TYR A 167 8.56 7.53 -11.04
CA TYR A 167 7.10 7.41 -11.16
C TYR A 167 6.60 6.32 -10.21
N SER A 168 5.61 6.62 -9.38
CA SER A 168 5.03 5.66 -8.43
C SER A 168 3.79 5.01 -9.02
N TYR A 169 3.71 3.67 -8.86
CA TYR A 169 2.58 2.85 -9.29
C TYR A 169 2.17 1.90 -8.18
N SER A 170 0.91 1.98 -7.74
CA SER A 170 0.33 1.05 -6.78
C SER A 170 -0.47 -0.02 -7.52
N LEU A 171 -0.08 -1.30 -7.34
CA LEU A 171 -0.65 -2.44 -8.03
C LEU A 171 -1.07 -3.53 -7.03
N SER A 172 -1.88 -4.50 -7.50
CA SER A 172 -2.22 -5.68 -6.70
C SER A 172 -0.99 -6.54 -6.41
N ALA A 173 -0.92 -7.14 -5.23
CA ALA A 173 0.10 -8.12 -4.86
C ALA A 173 -0.24 -9.55 -5.34
N ALA A 174 -1.30 -9.72 -6.15
CA ALA A 174 -1.81 -11.06 -6.54
C ALA A 174 -0.82 -11.91 -7.36
N ASP A 175 0.14 -11.26 -8.03
CA ASP A 175 1.15 -11.95 -8.83
C ASP A 175 2.43 -12.30 -8.04
N LEU A 176 2.49 -11.99 -6.74
CA LEU A 176 3.55 -12.46 -5.86
C LEU A 176 3.35 -13.95 -5.53
N ILE A 177 4.44 -14.72 -5.53
CA ILE A 177 4.42 -16.14 -5.19
C ILE A 177 5.31 -16.44 -3.98
N GLU A 178 5.03 -17.57 -3.31
CA GLU A 178 5.92 -18.08 -2.25
C GLU A 178 7.25 -18.54 -2.85
N GLY A 179 8.35 -18.13 -2.22
CA GLY A 179 9.68 -18.47 -2.67
C GLY A 179 10.34 -17.40 -3.53
N GLU A 180 10.99 -17.81 -4.60
CA GLU A 180 11.70 -16.93 -5.51
C GLU A 180 10.74 -16.28 -6.51
N ASN A 181 10.77 -14.96 -6.56
CA ASN A 181 10.03 -14.15 -7.51
C ASN A 181 10.99 -13.51 -8.52
N THR A 182 10.57 -13.37 -9.76
CA THR A 182 11.34 -12.75 -10.82
C THR A 182 10.67 -11.45 -11.26
N LEU A 183 11.40 -10.34 -11.16
CA LEU A 183 11.07 -9.06 -11.77
C LEU A 183 11.87 -8.90 -13.05
N ALA A 184 11.20 -8.62 -14.16
CA ALA A 184 11.80 -8.39 -15.47
C ALA A 184 11.29 -7.07 -16.05
N VAL A 185 12.17 -6.30 -16.69
CA VAL A 185 11.85 -4.96 -17.21
C VAL A 185 12.44 -4.79 -18.59
N GLU A 186 11.65 -4.26 -19.53
CA GLU A 186 12.11 -3.68 -20.80
C GLU A 186 12.12 -2.16 -20.65
N ILE A 187 13.21 -1.53 -21.09
CA ILE A 187 13.28 -0.07 -21.27
C ILE A 187 13.38 0.21 -22.75
N HIS A 188 12.55 1.11 -23.23
CA HIS A 188 12.42 1.44 -24.65
C HIS A 188 12.69 2.90 -24.93
N GLN A 189 13.49 3.16 -25.95
CA GLN A 189 13.68 4.48 -26.51
C GLN A 189 12.44 4.95 -27.30
N ALA A 190 12.15 6.24 -27.28
CA ALA A 190 11.17 6.85 -28.18
C ALA A 190 11.79 7.24 -29.53
N ASP A 191 13.11 7.40 -29.58
CA ASP A 191 13.87 7.71 -30.80
C ASP A 191 15.23 7.00 -30.76
N PRO A 192 15.62 6.23 -31.81
CA PRO A 192 16.93 5.59 -31.86
C PRO A 192 18.09 6.57 -31.87
N ALA A 193 17.87 7.85 -32.17
CA ALA A 193 18.86 8.91 -32.09
C ALA A 193 18.90 9.65 -30.74
N SER A 194 18.13 9.21 -29.73
CA SER A 194 18.13 9.83 -28.38
C SER A 194 19.55 9.93 -27.81
N THR A 195 19.84 11.03 -27.11
CA THR A 195 21.17 11.30 -26.52
C THR A 195 21.43 10.58 -25.22
N ASP A 196 20.39 10.10 -24.56
CA ASP A 196 20.37 9.57 -23.21
C ASP A 196 19.41 8.37 -23.06
N LEU A 197 19.54 7.69 -21.94
CA LEU A 197 18.66 6.65 -21.45
C LEU A 197 18.89 6.49 -19.95
N GLY A 198 17.82 6.28 -19.17
CA GLY A 198 17.88 6.07 -17.75
C GLY A 198 16.97 4.96 -17.25
N PHE A 199 17.47 4.08 -16.35
CA PHE A 199 16.67 3.09 -15.64
C PHE A 199 17.15 2.90 -14.21
N ASP A 200 16.22 2.96 -13.27
CA ASP A 200 16.34 2.42 -11.92
C ASP A 200 14.96 2.07 -11.39
N MET A 201 14.88 1.18 -10.41
CA MET A 201 13.60 0.74 -9.88
C MET A 201 13.71 0.28 -8.43
N ALA A 202 12.68 0.62 -7.63
CA ALA A 202 12.41 0.01 -6.34
C ALA A 202 11.05 -0.70 -6.37
N LEU A 203 10.93 -1.74 -5.54
CA LEU A 203 9.70 -2.47 -5.32
C LEU A 203 9.51 -2.65 -3.82
N SER A 204 8.35 -2.26 -3.31
CA SER A 204 7.92 -2.55 -1.94
C SER A 204 6.56 -3.25 -1.94
N ALA A 205 6.28 -3.98 -0.86
CA ALA A 205 4.98 -4.61 -0.65
C ALA A 205 4.37 -4.12 0.66
N SER A 206 3.09 -3.81 0.62
CA SER A 206 2.32 -3.36 1.77
C SER A 206 1.51 -4.51 2.34
N GLU A 207 1.66 -4.76 3.64
CA GLU A 207 0.94 -5.83 4.30
C GLU A 207 -0.57 -5.58 4.27
N ARG A 208 -1.30 -6.66 4.13
CA ARG A 208 -2.74 -6.67 4.30
C ARG A 208 -3.03 -6.39 5.77
N PHE A 209 -3.81 -5.35 6.07
CA PHE A 209 -4.37 -5.24 7.41
C PHE A 209 -5.10 -6.54 7.75
N PRO A 210 -4.82 -7.16 8.90
CA PRO A 210 -5.60 -8.29 9.33
C PRO A 210 -7.07 -7.86 9.34
N LYS A 211 -7.92 -8.58 8.61
CA LYS A 211 -9.37 -8.35 8.67
C LYS A 211 -9.85 -8.81 10.04
N THR A 212 -9.74 -7.94 11.03
CA THR A 212 -10.18 -8.22 12.38
C THR A 212 -11.66 -7.97 12.54
N VAL A 213 -12.18 -6.95 11.84
CA VAL A 213 -13.60 -6.64 11.76
C VAL A 213 -14.01 -6.57 10.29
N ILE A 214 -15.10 -7.23 9.96
CA ILE A 214 -15.65 -7.28 8.59
C ILE A 214 -17.07 -6.71 8.57
N ILE A 215 -17.51 -6.23 7.41
CA ILE A 215 -18.93 -6.07 7.14
C ILE A 215 -19.48 -7.48 6.91
N ASN A 216 -20.32 -7.95 7.84
CA ASN A 216 -20.88 -9.30 7.81
C ASN A 216 -22.20 -9.33 7.05
N GLU A 217 -23.06 -8.33 7.27
CA GLU A 217 -24.36 -8.22 6.61
C GLU A 217 -24.66 -6.76 6.27
N VAL A 218 -25.24 -6.56 5.10
CA VAL A 218 -25.84 -5.30 4.67
C VAL A 218 -27.29 -5.57 4.29
N TYR A 219 -28.22 -4.90 4.94
CA TYR A 219 -29.65 -5.03 4.65
C TYR A 219 -30.21 -3.70 4.18
N ALA A 220 -30.13 -3.48 2.88
CA ALA A 220 -30.75 -2.34 2.22
C ALA A 220 -32.23 -2.64 1.96
N THR A 221 -33.10 -1.62 2.15
CA THR A 221 -34.56 -1.74 1.94
C THR A 221 -35.26 -2.56 3.06
N ASN A 222 -34.97 -2.26 4.31
CA ASN A 222 -35.70 -2.83 5.45
C ASN A 222 -37.06 -2.17 5.63
N HIS A 223 -38.12 -2.82 5.17
CA HIS A 223 -39.50 -2.30 5.30
C HIS A 223 -40.37 -3.06 6.32
N SER A 224 -39.97 -4.23 6.77
CA SER A 224 -40.83 -5.09 7.59
C SER A 224 -40.12 -6.14 8.42
N THR A 225 -38.80 -6.30 8.31
CA THR A 225 -38.10 -7.45 8.89
C THR A 225 -37.58 -7.14 10.28
N PHE A 226 -36.93 -6.00 10.47
CA PHE A 226 -36.31 -5.63 11.74
C PHE A 226 -36.65 -4.19 12.10
N ILE A 227 -37.23 -3.99 13.32
CA ILE A 227 -37.51 -2.68 13.90
C ILE A 227 -36.37 -2.35 14.85
N GLU A 228 -35.65 -1.25 14.58
CA GLU A 228 -34.59 -0.78 15.47
C GLU A 228 -35.19 -0.16 16.78
N GLY A 229 -34.43 -0.23 17.88
CA GLY A 229 -34.94 0.11 19.20
C GLY A 229 -34.90 1.60 19.56
N ASP A 230 -34.12 2.40 18.88
CA ASP A 230 -33.88 3.80 19.26
C ASP A 230 -35.05 4.72 18.83
N PHE A 231 -35.60 4.50 17.63
CA PHE A 231 -36.67 5.29 17.03
C PHE A 231 -37.90 4.46 16.66
N ASN A 232 -37.85 3.14 16.88
CA ASN A 232 -38.92 2.20 16.57
C ASN A 232 -39.36 2.22 15.10
N GLN A 233 -38.35 2.19 14.19
CA GLN A 233 -38.53 2.25 12.74
C GLN A 233 -37.84 1.10 12.04
N PHE A 234 -38.18 0.91 10.77
CA PHE A 234 -37.47 0.00 9.87
C PHE A 234 -36.36 0.79 9.16
N SER A 235 -35.15 0.76 9.70
CA SER A 235 -33.97 1.39 9.10
C SER A 235 -33.14 0.34 8.39
N ASP A 236 -32.50 0.70 7.30
CA ASP A 236 -31.48 -0.13 6.67
C ASP A 236 -30.32 -0.34 7.64
N LEU A 237 -29.63 -1.46 7.54
CA LEU A 237 -28.61 -1.78 8.53
C LEU A 237 -27.32 -2.32 7.90
N ILE A 238 -26.24 -2.10 8.62
CA ILE A 238 -24.90 -2.62 8.37
C ILE A 238 -24.47 -3.35 9.64
N GLU A 239 -24.14 -4.64 9.52
CA GLU A 239 -23.58 -5.42 10.61
C GLU A 239 -22.08 -5.53 10.47
N LEU A 240 -21.35 -5.11 11.50
CA LEU A 240 -19.91 -5.37 11.62
C LEU A 240 -19.68 -6.52 12.60
N TYR A 241 -18.79 -7.43 12.24
CA TYR A 241 -18.47 -8.65 12.97
C TYR A 241 -16.97 -8.76 13.21
N ASN A 242 -16.57 -9.04 14.46
CA ASN A 242 -15.18 -9.31 14.80
C ASN A 242 -14.85 -10.79 14.54
N VAL A 243 -14.07 -11.04 13.49
CA VAL A 243 -13.62 -12.38 13.10
C VAL A 243 -12.34 -12.83 13.80
N SER A 244 -11.69 -11.93 14.56
CA SER A 244 -10.45 -12.23 15.27
C SER A 244 -10.74 -12.85 16.66
N ASP A 245 -9.72 -13.39 17.28
CA ASP A 245 -9.73 -13.95 18.64
C ASP A 245 -9.39 -12.92 19.74
N GLU A 246 -9.22 -11.63 19.34
CA GLU A 246 -8.97 -10.52 20.24
C GLU A 246 -10.08 -9.47 20.21
N GLN A 247 -10.20 -8.69 21.31
CA GLN A 247 -11.13 -7.57 21.34
C GLN A 247 -10.67 -6.44 20.40
N GLN A 248 -11.57 -5.96 19.55
CA GLN A 248 -11.32 -4.87 18.62
C GLN A 248 -12.05 -3.60 19.07
N ASP A 249 -11.35 -2.46 19.11
CA ASP A 249 -11.93 -1.15 19.33
C ASP A 249 -12.08 -0.45 17.96
N ILE A 250 -13.33 -0.34 17.51
CA ILE A 250 -13.65 0.30 16.22
C ILE A 250 -14.10 1.75 16.38
N SER A 251 -13.92 2.32 17.57
CA SER A 251 -14.23 3.72 17.84
C SER A 251 -13.45 4.65 16.93
N GLY A 252 -14.16 5.52 16.23
CA GLY A 252 -13.53 6.48 15.34
C GLY A 252 -13.19 5.99 13.93
N TYR A 253 -13.48 4.73 13.60
CA TYR A 253 -13.46 4.25 12.22
C TYR A 253 -14.57 4.93 11.41
N PHE A 254 -14.56 4.77 10.12
CA PHE A 254 -15.54 5.40 9.24
C PHE A 254 -16.35 4.35 8.47
N LEU A 255 -17.62 4.67 8.24
CA LEU A 255 -18.50 3.97 7.31
C LEU A 255 -18.89 4.94 6.19
N SER A 256 -18.94 4.44 4.98
CA SER A 256 -19.36 5.19 3.80
C SER A 256 -20.11 4.29 2.83
N ASP A 257 -21.09 4.88 2.14
CA ASP A 257 -21.79 4.34 0.98
C ASP A 257 -21.21 4.89 -0.34
N ASP A 258 -20.15 5.71 -0.28
CA ASP A 258 -19.49 6.34 -1.43
C ASP A 258 -17.99 6.10 -1.38
N PRO A 259 -17.41 5.36 -2.34
CA PRO A 259 -15.97 5.07 -2.38
C PRO A 259 -15.11 6.33 -2.60
N SER A 260 -15.68 7.44 -3.06
CA SER A 260 -14.98 8.72 -3.22
C SER A 260 -14.95 9.55 -1.93
N GLU A 261 -15.77 9.20 -0.92
CA GLU A 261 -15.88 9.89 0.38
C GLU A 261 -15.71 8.88 1.53
N THR A 262 -14.53 8.31 1.68
CA THR A 262 -14.26 7.19 2.61
C THR A 262 -14.44 7.54 4.09
N GLU A 263 -14.40 8.81 4.48
CA GLU A 263 -14.58 9.31 5.84
C GLU A 263 -15.96 9.93 6.09
N LYS A 264 -17.02 9.42 5.44
CA LYS A 264 -18.34 10.03 5.42
C LYS A 264 -19.04 10.06 6.78
N TRP A 265 -18.99 8.97 7.53
CA TRP A 265 -19.60 8.89 8.87
C TRP A 265 -18.68 8.20 9.87
N ARG A 266 -18.41 8.87 10.99
CA ARG A 266 -17.49 8.40 12.00
C ARG A 266 -18.21 7.56 13.07
N ILE A 267 -17.75 6.31 13.28
CA ILE A 267 -18.25 5.43 14.34
C ILE A 267 -18.04 6.10 15.71
N PRO A 268 -19.10 6.14 16.57
CA PRO A 268 -19.03 6.74 17.90
C PRO A 268 -17.93 6.12 18.77
N ASN A 269 -17.52 6.86 19.81
CA ASN A 269 -16.55 6.39 20.78
C ASN A 269 -17.10 5.23 21.64
N ASN A 270 -16.19 4.40 22.17
CA ASN A 270 -16.47 3.25 23.03
C ASN A 270 -17.27 2.10 22.37
N ILE A 271 -17.12 1.91 21.08
CA ILE A 271 -17.62 0.72 20.39
C ILE A 271 -16.50 -0.32 20.33
N LYS A 272 -16.64 -1.36 21.18
CA LYS A 272 -15.69 -2.47 21.29
C LYS A 272 -16.39 -3.78 21.01
N LEU A 273 -15.76 -4.64 20.23
CA LEU A 273 -16.25 -5.96 19.86
C LEU A 273 -15.31 -7.02 20.40
N GLY A 274 -15.78 -7.86 21.29
CA GLY A 274 -15.08 -9.09 21.69
C GLY A 274 -14.98 -10.09 20.54
N PRO A 275 -14.18 -11.15 20.70
CA PRO A 275 -14.11 -12.22 19.69
C PRO A 275 -15.49 -12.79 19.37
N GLY A 276 -15.83 -12.83 18.07
CA GLY A 276 -17.13 -13.34 17.62
C GLY A 276 -18.32 -12.44 17.93
N GLU A 277 -18.11 -11.23 18.41
CA GLU A 277 -19.18 -10.26 18.62
C GLU A 277 -19.47 -9.45 17.36
N PHE A 278 -20.71 -8.94 17.28
CA PHE A 278 -21.15 -8.06 16.20
C PHE A 278 -21.82 -6.79 16.75
N VAL A 279 -21.88 -5.76 15.91
CA VAL A 279 -22.60 -4.52 16.17
C VAL A 279 -23.40 -4.11 14.94
N LEU A 280 -24.61 -3.59 15.18
CA LEU A 280 -25.47 -3.05 14.13
C LEU A 280 -25.36 -1.52 14.10
N PHE A 281 -25.25 -1.00 12.88
CA PHE A 281 -25.39 0.42 12.55
C PHE A 281 -26.58 0.58 11.60
N TYR A 282 -27.31 1.67 11.75
CA TYR A 282 -28.54 1.94 11.01
C TYR A 282 -28.26 3.04 9.97
N ALA A 283 -28.43 2.69 8.71
CA ALA A 283 -28.19 3.61 7.59
C ALA A 283 -29.48 4.34 7.23
N ASP A 284 -29.82 5.40 7.98
CA ASP A 284 -31.09 6.12 7.87
C ASP A 284 -30.97 7.66 7.90
N ASN A 285 -29.78 8.18 7.69
CA ASN A 285 -29.48 9.62 7.54
C ASN A 285 -29.80 10.47 8.81
N ARG A 286 -29.72 9.89 10.02
CA ARG A 286 -30.04 10.61 11.28
C ARG A 286 -28.82 11.23 11.95
N ASP A 287 -27.63 10.74 11.65
CA ASP A 287 -26.36 11.23 12.22
C ASP A 287 -26.35 11.30 13.77
N THR A 288 -26.79 10.25 14.43
CA THR A 288 -26.86 10.19 15.89
C THR A 288 -26.77 8.75 16.40
N LEU A 289 -26.19 8.55 17.60
CA LEU A 289 -26.01 7.22 18.21
C LEU A 289 -25.28 6.26 17.24
N ARG A 290 -25.96 5.17 16.81
CA ARG A 290 -25.50 4.21 15.81
C ARG A 290 -26.20 4.38 14.47
N HIS A 291 -26.73 5.55 14.20
CA HIS A 291 -27.41 5.93 12.96
C HIS A 291 -26.50 6.79 12.11
N THR A 292 -26.26 6.38 10.89
CA THR A 292 -25.36 7.07 9.96
C THR A 292 -25.97 8.36 9.40
N ASN A 293 -25.14 9.18 8.77
CA ASN A 293 -25.55 10.37 8.00
C ASN A 293 -25.85 10.07 6.52
N PHE A 294 -26.00 8.79 6.18
CA PHE A 294 -26.37 8.32 4.84
C PHE A 294 -27.39 7.19 4.91
N GLN A 295 -28.00 6.87 3.77
CA GLN A 295 -28.90 5.73 3.57
C GLN A 295 -28.34 4.83 2.48
N LEU A 296 -28.61 3.52 2.59
CA LEU A 296 -28.25 2.57 1.55
C LEU A 296 -29.24 2.66 0.37
N SER A 297 -28.72 2.45 -0.83
CA SER A 297 -29.52 2.45 -2.05
C SER A 297 -30.25 1.11 -2.21
N SER A 298 -31.54 1.14 -2.53
CA SER A 298 -32.33 -0.07 -2.83
C SER A 298 -31.88 -0.77 -4.14
N ASN A 299 -31.07 -0.10 -4.95
CA ASN A 299 -30.54 -0.64 -6.20
C ASN A 299 -29.12 -1.23 -6.05
N GLY A 300 -28.63 -1.32 -4.81
CA GLY A 300 -27.26 -1.71 -4.48
C GLY A 300 -26.32 -0.50 -4.45
N GLU A 301 -25.32 -0.57 -3.58
CA GLU A 301 -24.18 0.34 -3.60
C GLU A 301 -23.16 -0.17 -4.63
N ILE A 302 -22.51 0.73 -5.34
CA ILE A 302 -21.53 0.40 -6.40
C ILE A 302 -20.13 0.41 -5.82
#